data_2b0118ad8fce080c4fecabe4ca15d0bc
#
_entry.id   2b0118ad8fce080c4fecabe4ca15d0bc
#
_cell.length_a   1.000
_cell.length_b   1.000
_cell.length_c   1.000
_cell.angle_alpha   90.00
_cell.angle_beta   90.00
_cell.angle_gamma   90.00
#
_symmetry.space_group_name_H-M   'P 1'
#
loop_
_entity.id
_entity.type
_entity.pdbx_description
1 polymer ?
#
loop_
_entity_poly.entity_id
_entity_poly.type
_entity_poly.pdbx_seq_one_letter_code
_entity_poly.pdbx_strand_id
1 'polypeptide(L)'
;RQDRRPRSSRVPITAKLVARLFASAGIDRVLTVDLHAEQIQGFFDIPVDNVYASPVLLGDAWKKKHKKMVVVSPDVGGVVRGRALAKRLDNADLVIIDKRRSKANKSEVMNIIGDVEGKNCIMIDDMVDTAGTLCQAADKLKESGADTVHAYITHPVLSGPAIDRISK
;
A
#
# COMPACT_ATOMS: atom_id res chain seq x y z
N ARG A 1 -8.40 -2.78 6.28
CA ARG A 1 -8.92 -1.43 5.94
C ARG A 1 -10.11 -0.95 6.78
N GLN A 2 -10.53 -1.65 7.80
CA GLN A 2 -11.76 -1.33 8.53
C GLN A 2 -11.45 -0.92 9.98
N ASP A 3 -10.50 -0.01 10.11
CA ASP A 3 -10.00 0.55 11.35
C ASP A 3 -10.86 1.72 11.87
N ARG A 4 -11.80 2.21 11.06
CA ARG A 4 -12.66 3.34 11.39
C ARG A 4 -14.10 3.14 10.89
N ARG A 5 -15.04 3.79 11.59
CA ARG A 5 -16.45 3.80 11.17
C ARG A 5 -16.62 4.72 9.94
N PRO A 6 -17.32 4.28 8.90
CA PRO A 6 -17.74 5.17 7.81
C PRO A 6 -18.60 6.32 8.34
N ARG A 7 -18.39 7.55 7.84
CA ARG A 7 -19.04 8.76 8.37
C ARG A 7 -20.57 8.72 8.33
N SER A 8 -21.13 8.02 7.35
CA SER A 8 -22.59 7.99 7.08
C SER A 8 -23.31 6.78 7.63
N SER A 9 -22.64 5.88 8.35
CA SER A 9 -23.25 4.63 8.79
C SER A 9 -23.13 4.38 10.30
N ARG A 10 -24.13 3.68 10.85
CA ARG A 10 -24.17 3.25 12.25
C ARG A 10 -23.66 1.81 12.42
N VAL A 11 -22.64 1.45 11.67
CA VAL A 11 -22.00 0.13 11.73
C VAL A 11 -20.86 0.11 12.75
N PRO A 12 -20.50 -1.05 13.30
CA PRO A 12 -19.33 -1.17 14.18
C PRO A 12 -18.02 -0.89 13.38
N ILE A 13 -16.94 -0.67 14.13
CA ILE A 13 -15.59 -0.73 13.57
C ILE A 13 -15.26 -2.20 13.39
N THR A 14 -15.17 -2.66 12.14
CA THR A 14 -15.03 -4.10 11.83
C THR A 14 -13.75 -4.69 12.41
N ALA A 15 -12.65 -3.94 12.45
CA ALA A 15 -11.40 -4.41 13.06
C ALA A 15 -11.61 -4.73 14.56
N LYS A 16 -12.38 -3.92 15.30
CA LYS A 16 -12.73 -4.22 16.72
C LYS A 16 -13.60 -5.46 16.84
N LEU A 17 -14.54 -5.64 15.91
CA LEU A 17 -15.39 -6.86 15.89
C LEU A 17 -14.53 -8.11 15.68
N VAL A 18 -13.63 -8.10 14.69
CA VAL A 18 -12.72 -9.21 14.40
C VAL A 18 -11.79 -9.49 15.59
N ALA A 19 -11.24 -8.44 16.23
CA ALA A 19 -10.41 -8.62 17.42
C ALA A 19 -11.16 -9.34 18.56
N ARG A 20 -12.44 -8.99 18.80
CA ARG A 20 -13.29 -9.67 19.78
C ARG A 20 -13.59 -11.12 19.40
N LEU A 21 -13.84 -11.40 18.12
CA LEU A 21 -14.06 -12.76 17.64
C LEU A 21 -12.84 -13.65 17.90
N PHE A 22 -11.63 -13.14 17.67
CA PHE A 22 -10.39 -13.89 17.95
C PHE A 22 -10.25 -14.20 19.44
N ALA A 23 -10.42 -13.21 20.29
CA ALA A 23 -10.37 -13.41 21.75
C ALA A 23 -11.44 -14.41 22.23
N SER A 24 -12.68 -14.30 21.71
CA SER A 24 -13.77 -15.22 22.05
C SER A 24 -13.54 -16.64 21.54
N ALA A 25 -12.77 -16.81 20.49
CA ALA A 25 -12.35 -18.11 19.96
C ALA A 25 -11.20 -18.75 20.75
N GLY A 26 -10.69 -18.08 21.80
CA GLY A 26 -9.62 -18.60 22.65
C GLY A 26 -8.22 -18.35 22.10
N ILE A 27 -8.04 -17.34 21.24
CA ILE A 27 -6.71 -16.93 20.76
C ILE A 27 -6.04 -16.10 21.85
N ASP A 28 -4.82 -16.49 22.25
CA ASP A 28 -4.05 -15.85 23.31
C ASP A 28 -3.08 -14.76 22.79
N ARG A 29 -2.69 -14.82 21.52
CA ARG A 29 -1.75 -13.89 20.91
C ARG A 29 -1.96 -13.81 19.39
N VAL A 30 -1.73 -12.64 18.81
CA VAL A 30 -1.81 -12.41 17.38
C VAL A 30 -0.43 -12.00 16.84
N LEU A 31 0.05 -12.68 15.81
CA LEU A 31 1.16 -12.25 14.99
C LEU A 31 0.61 -11.81 13.62
N THR A 32 0.94 -10.62 13.21
CA THR A 32 0.50 -10.07 11.91
C THR A 32 1.66 -9.40 11.19
N VAL A 33 1.53 -9.28 9.88
CA VAL A 33 2.52 -8.61 9.02
C VAL A 33 1.88 -7.40 8.37
N ASP A 34 2.46 -6.23 8.51
CA ASP A 34 2.03 -4.97 7.88
C ASP A 34 0.52 -4.72 8.01
N LEU A 35 0.05 -4.48 9.22
CA LEU A 35 -1.33 -4.00 9.42
C LEU A 35 -1.58 -2.75 8.57
N HIS A 36 -2.73 -2.69 7.92
CA HIS A 36 -3.13 -1.53 7.12
C HIS A 36 -3.08 -0.21 7.92
N ALA A 37 -3.43 -0.27 9.19
CA ALA A 37 -3.35 0.83 10.12
C ALA A 37 -2.85 0.31 11.48
N GLU A 38 -1.75 0.86 11.99
CA GLU A 38 -1.10 0.40 13.22
C GLU A 38 -2.03 0.47 14.44
N GLN A 39 -2.94 1.44 14.47
CA GLN A 39 -3.94 1.58 15.55
C GLN A 39 -4.88 0.38 15.67
N ILE A 40 -4.95 -0.52 14.69
CA ILE A 40 -5.73 -1.77 14.78
C ILE A 40 -5.26 -2.63 15.97
N GLN A 41 -3.97 -2.58 16.31
CA GLN A 41 -3.42 -3.26 17.48
C GLN A 41 -4.15 -2.88 18.78
N GLY A 42 -4.58 -1.62 18.91
CA GLY A 42 -5.31 -1.10 20.07
C GLY A 42 -6.74 -1.63 20.23
N PHE A 43 -7.24 -2.39 19.27
CA PHE A 43 -8.56 -3.04 19.38
C PHE A 43 -8.52 -4.42 20.06
N PHE A 44 -7.32 -4.98 20.21
CA PHE A 44 -7.13 -6.27 20.86
C PHE A 44 -6.89 -6.08 22.37
N ASP A 45 -7.47 -6.95 23.16
CA ASP A 45 -7.22 -7.07 24.60
C ASP A 45 -6.19 -8.17 24.91
N ILE A 46 -5.64 -8.81 23.87
CA ILE A 46 -4.57 -9.81 23.89
C ILE A 46 -3.33 -9.25 23.17
N PRO A 47 -2.12 -9.79 23.44
CA PRO A 47 -0.89 -9.32 22.80
C PRO A 47 -0.95 -9.41 21.28
N VAL A 48 -0.47 -8.36 20.60
CA VAL A 48 -0.36 -8.30 19.14
C VAL A 48 1.07 -7.93 18.76
N ASP A 49 1.69 -8.76 17.93
CA ASP A 49 2.97 -8.47 17.30
C ASP A 49 2.72 -8.10 15.84
N ASN A 50 2.92 -6.82 15.50
CA ASN A 50 2.89 -6.37 14.12
C ASN A 50 4.32 -6.29 13.59
N VAL A 51 4.72 -7.22 12.73
CA VAL A 51 6.02 -7.22 12.06
C VAL A 51 5.91 -6.61 10.67
N TYR A 52 7.03 -6.17 10.10
CA TYR A 52 7.05 -5.47 8.81
C TYR A 52 7.75 -6.31 7.75
N ALA A 53 7.15 -6.39 6.56
CA ALA A 53 7.76 -7.01 5.39
C ALA A 53 8.87 -6.15 4.76
N SER A 54 8.96 -4.88 5.13
CA SER A 54 9.90 -3.93 4.53
C SER A 54 11.36 -4.39 4.50
N PRO A 55 11.94 -5.11 5.48
CA PRO A 55 13.31 -5.62 5.37
C PRO A 55 13.50 -6.63 4.24
N VAL A 56 12.50 -7.49 4.00
CA VAL A 56 12.53 -8.49 2.92
C VAL A 56 12.38 -7.81 1.56
N LEU A 57 11.41 -6.91 1.43
CA LEU A 57 11.13 -6.17 0.20
C LEU A 57 12.34 -5.28 -0.18
N LEU A 58 12.95 -4.63 0.78
CA LEU A 58 14.16 -3.83 0.62
C LEU A 58 15.34 -4.67 0.10
N GLY A 59 15.53 -5.88 0.66
CA GLY A 59 16.58 -6.80 0.24
C GLY A 59 16.47 -7.19 -1.23
N ASP A 60 15.25 -7.39 -1.75
CA ASP A 60 15.01 -7.69 -3.16
C ASP A 60 15.25 -6.44 -4.05
N ALA A 61 14.72 -5.28 -3.64
CA ALA A 61 14.91 -4.03 -4.37
C ALA A 61 16.41 -3.69 -4.54
N TRP A 62 17.22 -3.92 -3.50
CA TRP A 62 18.68 -3.71 -3.58
C TRP A 62 19.38 -4.70 -4.51
N LYS A 63 18.99 -5.98 -4.49
CA LYS A 63 19.57 -6.99 -5.38
C LYS A 63 19.39 -6.65 -6.85
N LYS A 64 18.29 -6.02 -7.22
CA LYS A 64 17.97 -5.63 -8.61
C LYS A 64 18.81 -4.44 -9.11
N LYS A 65 19.50 -3.71 -8.22
CA LYS A 65 20.45 -2.62 -8.57
C LYS A 65 19.89 -1.62 -9.59
N HIS A 66 18.63 -1.25 -9.46
CA HIS A 66 18.04 -0.23 -10.34
C HIS A 66 18.80 1.09 -10.23
N LYS A 67 19.13 1.69 -11.37
CA LYS A 67 19.72 3.04 -11.42
C LYS A 67 18.60 4.07 -11.30
N LYS A 68 18.92 5.26 -10.77
CA LYS A 68 17.96 6.37 -10.66
C LYS A 68 16.60 5.94 -10.06
N MET A 69 16.64 5.23 -8.94
CA MET A 69 15.42 4.78 -8.24
C MET A 69 14.66 5.95 -7.64
N VAL A 70 13.33 5.85 -7.69
CA VAL A 70 12.40 6.70 -6.95
C VAL A 70 11.34 5.82 -6.30
N VAL A 71 11.05 6.08 -5.03
CA VAL A 71 9.97 5.38 -4.32
C VAL A 71 8.65 6.08 -4.60
N VAL A 72 7.62 5.30 -4.90
CA VAL A 72 6.29 5.83 -5.21
C VAL A 72 5.28 5.32 -4.19
N SER A 73 4.58 6.25 -3.55
CA SER A 73 3.39 5.95 -2.77
C SER A 73 2.15 6.02 -3.67
N PRO A 74 1.40 4.92 -3.85
CA PRO A 74 0.24 4.89 -4.75
C PRO A 74 -0.95 5.72 -4.25
N ASP A 75 -0.90 6.22 -3.03
CA ASP A 75 -1.85 7.17 -2.46
C ASP A 75 -1.25 7.95 -1.28
N VAL A 76 -1.99 8.93 -0.78
CA VAL A 76 -1.55 9.77 0.35
C VAL A 76 -1.44 8.95 1.66
N GLY A 77 -2.23 7.88 1.81
CA GLY A 77 -2.20 7.02 3.00
C GLY A 77 -0.91 6.23 3.14
N GLY A 78 -0.29 5.84 2.02
CA GLY A 78 0.96 5.07 1.98
C GLY A 78 2.25 5.89 2.15
N VAL A 79 2.15 7.24 2.27
CA VAL A 79 3.32 8.13 2.30
C VAL A 79 4.32 7.79 3.42
N VAL A 80 3.85 7.44 4.59
CA VAL A 80 4.72 7.08 5.73
C VAL A 80 5.55 5.84 5.38
N ARG A 81 4.91 4.81 4.82
CA ARG A 81 5.58 3.57 4.36
C ARG A 81 6.57 3.86 3.24
N GLY A 82 6.16 4.64 2.24
CA GLY A 82 7.02 5.06 1.13
C GLY A 82 8.26 5.81 1.62
N ARG A 83 8.10 6.74 2.55
CA ARG A 83 9.20 7.51 3.14
C ARG A 83 10.18 6.63 3.92
N ALA A 84 9.67 5.66 4.68
CA ALA A 84 10.51 4.72 5.42
C ALA A 84 11.35 3.85 4.47
N LEU A 85 10.79 3.42 3.33
CA LEU A 85 11.51 2.69 2.29
C LEU A 85 12.54 3.58 1.59
N ALA A 86 12.15 4.78 1.16
CA ALA A 86 13.01 5.74 0.48
C ALA A 86 14.27 6.06 1.28
N LYS A 87 14.11 6.29 2.60
CA LYS A 87 15.23 6.53 3.52
C LYS A 87 16.24 5.37 3.55
N ARG A 88 15.78 4.13 3.39
CA ARG A 88 16.61 2.92 3.40
C ARG A 88 17.17 2.57 2.01
N LEU A 89 16.64 3.16 0.96
CA LEU A 89 17.13 3.07 -0.43
C LEU A 89 17.98 4.30 -0.76
N ASP A 90 19.09 4.49 -0.02
CA ASP A 90 20.05 5.57 -0.22
C ASP A 90 19.43 6.97 -0.27
N ASN A 91 18.40 7.22 0.54
CA ASN A 91 17.58 8.43 0.53
C ASN A 91 17.00 8.75 -0.86
N ALA A 92 16.53 7.75 -1.58
CA ALA A 92 15.83 7.93 -2.84
C ALA A 92 14.68 8.94 -2.70
N ASP A 93 14.39 9.66 -3.79
CA ASP A 93 13.24 10.56 -3.82
C ASP A 93 11.93 9.83 -3.57
N LEU A 94 10.96 10.53 -2.99
CA LEU A 94 9.62 10.03 -2.79
C LEU A 94 8.64 10.77 -3.71
N VAL A 95 7.91 10.02 -4.51
CA VAL A 95 6.82 10.49 -5.36
C VAL A 95 5.50 10.02 -4.77
N ILE A 96 4.47 10.86 -4.86
CA ILE A 96 3.13 10.58 -4.33
C ILE A 96 2.13 10.68 -5.46
N ILE A 97 1.25 9.67 -5.58
CA ILE A 97 0.10 9.73 -6.48
C ILE A 97 -1.10 10.25 -5.68
N ASP A 98 -1.50 11.49 -5.94
CA ASP A 98 -2.70 12.09 -5.35
C ASP A 98 -3.92 11.77 -6.22
N LYS A 99 -4.87 11.04 -5.64
CA LYS A 99 -6.13 10.66 -6.28
C LYS A 99 -7.24 11.58 -5.80
N ARG A 100 -7.75 12.42 -6.68
CA ARG A 100 -8.90 13.27 -6.40
C ARG A 100 -10.14 12.75 -7.09
N ARG A 101 -11.14 12.35 -6.30
CA ARG A 101 -12.49 12.11 -6.79
C ARG A 101 -13.21 13.45 -6.87
N SER A 102 -13.27 14.04 -8.05
CA SER A 102 -13.89 15.35 -8.24
C SER A 102 -15.42 15.35 -8.09
N LYS A 103 -16.11 14.24 -8.35
CA LYS A 103 -17.56 14.00 -8.12
C LYS A 103 -17.89 12.52 -8.37
N ALA A 104 -19.00 12.03 -7.78
CA ALA A 104 -19.58 10.74 -8.18
C ALA A 104 -19.82 10.73 -9.70
N ASN A 105 -19.35 9.68 -10.41
CA ASN A 105 -19.43 9.49 -11.86
C ASN A 105 -18.48 10.32 -12.76
N LYS A 106 -17.40 10.91 -12.24
CA LYS A 106 -16.33 11.44 -13.09
C LYS A 106 -15.05 10.59 -12.94
N SER A 107 -14.26 10.51 -14.03
CA SER A 107 -12.96 9.83 -14.03
C SER A 107 -12.08 10.30 -12.89
N GLU A 108 -11.41 9.37 -12.20
CA GLU A 108 -10.43 9.70 -11.17
C GLU A 108 -9.27 10.46 -11.82
N VAL A 109 -8.98 11.66 -11.32
CA VAL A 109 -7.79 12.41 -11.72
C VAL A 109 -6.65 12.00 -10.81
N MET A 110 -5.59 11.45 -11.40
CA MET A 110 -4.35 11.12 -10.71
C MET A 110 -3.31 12.20 -10.98
N ASN A 111 -2.85 12.88 -9.94
CA ASN A 111 -1.75 13.82 -10.02
C ASN A 111 -0.50 13.19 -9.44
N ILE A 112 0.62 13.28 -10.17
CA ILE A 112 1.93 12.86 -9.68
C ILE A 112 2.58 14.08 -9.01
N ILE A 113 2.96 13.92 -7.75
CA ILE A 113 3.71 14.91 -6.98
C ILE A 113 5.14 14.40 -6.85
N GLY A 114 6.05 15.03 -7.58
CA GLY A 114 7.45 14.64 -7.71
C GLY A 114 7.82 14.37 -9.17
N ASP A 115 9.07 14.01 -9.41
CA ASP A 115 9.63 13.76 -10.74
C ASP A 115 9.89 12.27 -10.95
N VAL A 116 9.44 11.73 -12.09
CA VAL A 116 9.58 10.31 -12.47
C VAL A 116 10.24 10.13 -13.84
N GLU A 117 10.54 11.21 -14.57
CA GLU A 117 11.07 11.15 -15.92
C GLU A 117 12.44 10.46 -15.95
N GLY A 118 12.58 9.42 -16.76
CA GLY A 118 13.79 8.62 -16.88
C GLY A 118 14.22 7.91 -15.60
N LYS A 119 13.29 7.67 -14.66
CA LYS A 119 13.56 6.99 -13.39
C LYS A 119 12.92 5.63 -13.30
N ASN A 120 13.50 4.76 -12.47
CA ASN A 120 12.94 3.47 -12.11
C ASN A 120 12.05 3.63 -10.88
N CYS A 121 10.75 3.51 -11.06
CA CYS A 121 9.74 3.71 -10.04
C CYS A 121 9.53 2.43 -9.22
N ILE A 122 9.69 2.53 -7.91
CA ILE A 122 9.43 1.45 -6.95
C ILE A 122 8.17 1.79 -6.17
N MET A 123 7.03 1.26 -6.60
CA MET A 123 5.78 1.40 -5.84
C MET A 123 5.77 0.46 -4.64
N ILE A 124 5.29 0.96 -3.49
CA ILE A 124 5.11 0.15 -2.29
C ILE A 124 3.71 0.32 -1.73
N ASP A 125 3.05 -0.80 -1.43
CA ASP A 125 1.75 -0.81 -0.74
C ASP A 125 1.66 -2.03 0.20
N ASP A 126 0.71 -1.99 1.14
CA ASP A 126 0.43 -3.14 2.01
C ASP A 126 -0.35 -4.23 1.28
N MET A 127 -1.23 -3.87 0.37
CA MET A 127 -2.19 -4.82 -0.18
C MET A 127 -2.55 -4.52 -1.63
N VAL A 128 -2.65 -5.55 -2.45
CA VAL A 128 -3.30 -5.51 -3.76
C VAL A 128 -4.47 -6.48 -3.79
N ASP A 129 -5.68 -5.96 -4.04
CA ASP A 129 -6.90 -6.76 -4.16
C ASP A 129 -7.22 -7.02 -5.65
N THR A 130 -7.99 -6.16 -6.29
CA THR A 130 -8.37 -6.32 -7.71
C THR A 130 -7.37 -5.71 -8.70
N ALA A 131 -6.27 -5.16 -8.22
CA ALA A 131 -5.20 -4.50 -8.95
C ALA A 131 -5.58 -3.26 -9.79
N GLY A 132 -6.84 -2.84 -9.81
CA GLY A 132 -7.26 -1.70 -10.63
C GLY A 132 -6.50 -0.41 -10.31
N THR A 133 -6.39 -0.07 -9.04
CA THR A 133 -5.63 1.10 -8.57
C THR A 133 -4.14 1.01 -8.88
N LEU A 134 -3.56 -0.18 -8.69
CA LEU A 134 -2.14 -0.42 -8.91
C LEU A 134 -1.78 -0.24 -10.39
N CYS A 135 -2.55 -0.86 -11.29
CA CYS A 135 -2.32 -0.78 -12.74
C CYS A 135 -2.50 0.66 -13.26
N GLN A 136 -3.59 1.35 -12.86
CA GLN A 136 -3.79 2.76 -13.23
C GLN A 136 -2.64 3.66 -12.75
N ALA A 137 -2.10 3.38 -11.56
CA ALA A 137 -0.93 4.11 -11.06
C ALA A 137 0.32 3.82 -11.90
N ALA A 138 0.54 2.56 -12.28
CA ALA A 138 1.65 2.17 -13.14
C ALA A 138 1.55 2.82 -14.53
N ASP A 139 0.37 2.78 -15.17
CA ASP A 139 0.12 3.42 -16.44
C ASP A 139 0.43 4.92 -16.36
N LYS A 140 -0.07 5.60 -15.31
CA LYS A 140 0.16 7.03 -15.11
C LYS A 140 1.64 7.38 -14.93
N LEU A 141 2.41 6.56 -14.23
CA LEU A 141 3.85 6.73 -14.09
C LEU A 141 4.56 6.55 -15.43
N LYS A 142 4.17 5.55 -16.22
CA LYS A 142 4.71 5.32 -17.58
C LYS A 142 4.38 6.49 -18.52
N GLU A 143 3.15 6.98 -18.52
CA GLU A 143 2.74 8.17 -19.28
C GLU A 143 3.54 9.42 -18.89
N SER A 144 4.01 9.48 -17.66
CA SER A 144 4.81 10.60 -17.14
C SER A 144 6.33 10.41 -17.32
N GLY A 145 6.75 9.45 -18.14
CA GLY A 145 8.13 9.26 -18.54
C GLY A 145 8.96 8.33 -17.65
N ALA A 146 8.34 7.54 -16.76
CA ALA A 146 9.08 6.54 -15.98
C ALA A 146 9.69 5.45 -16.88
N ASP A 147 10.96 5.12 -16.68
CA ASP A 147 11.66 4.05 -17.41
C ASP A 147 11.05 2.69 -17.10
N THR A 148 10.94 2.35 -15.83
CA THR A 148 10.31 1.12 -15.36
C THR A 148 9.44 1.38 -14.16
N VAL A 149 8.45 0.52 -13.94
CA VAL A 149 7.60 0.54 -12.75
C VAL A 149 7.58 -0.85 -12.13
N HIS A 150 8.00 -0.95 -10.88
CA HIS A 150 7.98 -2.17 -10.09
C HIS A 150 7.08 -1.96 -8.88
N ALA A 151 6.31 -2.97 -8.50
CA ALA A 151 5.46 -2.93 -7.32
C ALA A 151 5.89 -3.97 -6.29
N TYR A 152 6.03 -3.54 -5.05
CA TYR A 152 6.30 -4.37 -3.89
C TYR A 152 5.11 -4.33 -2.96
N ILE A 153 4.49 -5.49 -2.76
CA ILE A 153 3.22 -5.64 -2.05
C ILE A 153 3.38 -6.71 -0.99
N THR A 154 2.95 -6.42 0.23
CA THR A 154 2.99 -7.38 1.33
C THR A 154 1.90 -8.43 1.21
N HIS A 155 0.65 -8.02 0.89
CA HIS A 155 -0.52 -8.90 0.85
C HIS A 155 -1.13 -8.99 -0.56
N PRO A 156 -0.68 -9.91 -1.42
CA PRO A 156 -1.26 -10.11 -2.75
C PRO A 156 -2.54 -10.94 -2.65
N VAL A 157 -3.67 -10.30 -2.35
CA VAL A 157 -4.99 -10.95 -2.31
C VAL A 157 -5.39 -11.42 -3.70
N LEU A 158 -5.12 -10.60 -4.73
CA LEU A 158 -5.26 -10.90 -6.14
C LEU A 158 -6.65 -11.44 -6.53
N SER A 159 -7.71 -10.84 -6.00
CA SER A 159 -9.07 -11.28 -6.27
C SER A 159 -9.59 -10.81 -7.63
N GLY A 160 -10.58 -11.54 -8.17
CA GLY A 160 -11.25 -11.21 -9.41
C GLY A 160 -10.29 -11.06 -10.60
N PRO A 161 -10.33 -9.93 -11.34
CA PRO A 161 -9.53 -9.74 -12.55
C PRO A 161 -8.09 -9.27 -12.28
N ALA A 162 -7.55 -9.43 -11.06
CA ALA A 162 -6.25 -8.87 -10.68
C ALA A 162 -5.11 -9.39 -11.56
N ILE A 163 -5.03 -10.70 -11.76
CA ILE A 163 -3.98 -11.33 -12.55
C ILE A 163 -4.03 -10.85 -14.01
N ASP A 164 -5.23 -10.83 -14.62
CA ASP A 164 -5.41 -10.38 -16.00
C ASP A 164 -5.00 -8.91 -16.20
N ARG A 165 -5.20 -8.08 -15.16
CA ARG A 165 -4.81 -6.66 -15.19
C ARG A 165 -3.31 -6.46 -15.07
N ILE A 166 -2.66 -7.24 -14.21
CA ILE A 166 -1.20 -7.14 -13.99
C ILE A 166 -0.41 -7.71 -15.17
N SER A 167 -0.97 -8.70 -15.88
CA SER A 167 -0.31 -9.36 -17.01
C SER A 167 -0.37 -8.56 -18.33
N LYS A 168 -1.11 -7.48 -18.38
CA LYS A 168 -1.22 -6.58 -19.56
C LYS A 168 -0.16 -5.50 -19.54
#